data_eb9627362a5aa0acd6992f6974565732
#
_entry.id   eb9627362a5aa0acd6992f6974565732
#
_cell.length_a   1.000
_cell.length_b   1.000
_cell.length_c   1.000
_cell.angle_alpha   90.00
_cell.angle_beta   90.00
_cell.angle_gamma   90.00
#
_symmetry.space_group_name_H-M   'P 1'
#
loop_
_entity.id
_entity.type
_entity.pdbx_description
1 polymer ?
#
loop_
_entity_poly.entity_id
_entity_poly.type
_entity_poly.pdbx_seq_one_letter_code
_entity_poly.pdbx_strand_id
1 'polypeptide(L)'
;AGARQTMELLYELMEQFPCHVLRGNREEYMIEQRKIREKEEEEKFWPANSASGNLLYTYRQLTERDLDFFESLPITFRYEKEGYPAFTCCHGSPVNTRELLQLDSDRTKEVLEEIDTDYLLAAHTHFPGISRYQGKTYMNTGSCGIAIGDPGYAHAIILESGQNEWKPEFLRIPYDSNQVIQDIFTSGLYDMAPWFLNNNLHILLTGTDLTPELVNLAAKLQEENDMGAKRWPHIEEKYFAQAADSLKISDYTFLRYIRPAVKEDTGKILELYHSMIGGAAGWNEYYPGIDTIESDLSRNELFVMENKDGELLASISIDAD
;
A
#
# COMPACT_ATOMS: atom_id res chain seq x y z
N ALA A 1 -3.29 -5.19 2.08
CA ALA A 1 -4.28 -6.24 2.29
C ALA A 1 -5.09 -6.08 3.59
N GLY A 2 -4.57 -5.39 4.59
CA GLY A 2 -5.11 -5.33 5.94
C GLY A 2 -5.95 -4.11 6.30
N ALA A 3 -6.92 -3.69 5.47
CA ALA A 3 -7.72 -2.50 5.76
C ALA A 3 -8.46 -2.59 7.12
N ARG A 4 -9.02 -3.76 7.45
CA ARG A 4 -9.70 -3.98 8.72
C ARG A 4 -8.75 -3.83 9.91
N GLN A 5 -7.61 -4.50 9.88
CA GLN A 5 -6.61 -4.43 10.95
C GLN A 5 -6.06 -3.00 11.11
N THR A 6 -5.90 -2.28 9.99
CA THR A 6 -5.48 -0.87 10.02
C THR A 6 -6.51 0.01 10.73
N MET A 7 -7.80 -0.20 10.47
CA MET A 7 -8.87 0.56 11.14
C MET A 7 -8.96 0.23 12.63
N GLU A 8 -8.85 -1.04 12.99
CA GLU A 8 -8.84 -1.48 14.39
C GLU A 8 -7.67 -0.82 15.15
N LEU A 9 -6.45 -0.87 14.59
CA LEU A 9 -5.27 -0.22 15.16
C LEU A 9 -5.43 1.29 15.27
N LEU A 10 -6.01 1.95 14.25
CA LEU A 10 -6.26 3.39 14.29
C LEU A 10 -7.21 3.76 15.45
N TYR A 11 -8.29 3.01 15.64
CA TYR A 11 -9.21 3.25 16.75
C TYR A 11 -8.52 3.05 18.13
N GLU A 12 -7.71 2.01 18.28
CA GLU A 12 -6.91 1.80 19.50
C GLU A 12 -5.96 2.98 19.78
N LEU A 13 -5.28 3.48 18.75
CA LEU A 13 -4.38 4.64 18.87
C LEU A 13 -5.14 5.92 19.24
N MET A 14 -6.34 6.13 18.69
CA MET A 14 -7.18 7.27 19.02
C MET A 14 -7.71 7.24 20.46
N GLU A 15 -7.86 6.05 21.06
CA GLU A 15 -8.22 5.89 22.48
C GLU A 15 -7.04 6.22 23.41
N GLN A 16 -5.81 5.97 22.96
CA GLN A 16 -4.60 6.12 23.77
C GLN A 16 -3.93 7.49 23.62
N PHE A 17 -4.08 8.13 22.45
CA PHE A 17 -3.37 9.36 22.09
C PHE A 17 -4.32 10.41 21.51
N PRO A 18 -4.04 11.70 21.70
CA PRO A 18 -4.72 12.77 20.97
C PRO A 18 -4.39 12.65 19.48
N CYS A 19 -5.38 12.25 18.67
CA CYS A 19 -5.21 12.07 17.23
C CYS A 19 -6.09 13.05 16.46
N HIS A 20 -5.53 13.65 15.41
CA HIS A 20 -6.26 14.40 14.40
C HIS A 20 -6.18 13.63 13.08
N VAL A 21 -7.29 13.07 12.65
CA VAL A 21 -7.38 12.27 11.44
C VAL A 21 -8.01 13.10 10.33
N LEU A 22 -7.46 13.02 9.13
CA LEU A 22 -7.94 13.72 7.95
C LEU A 22 -8.45 12.72 6.91
N ARG A 23 -9.46 13.14 6.15
CA ARG A 23 -9.96 12.41 5.00
C ARG A 23 -9.02 12.60 3.82
N GLY A 24 -8.54 11.48 3.25
CA GLY A 24 -7.81 11.46 1.99
C GLY A 24 -8.70 11.06 0.81
N ASN A 25 -8.08 10.97 -0.37
CA ASN A 25 -8.79 10.59 -1.59
C ASN A 25 -9.33 9.15 -1.55
N ARG A 26 -8.71 8.25 -0.80
CA ARG A 26 -9.18 6.86 -0.69
C ARG A 26 -10.44 6.75 0.13
N GLU A 27 -10.56 7.47 1.22
CA GLU A 27 -11.78 7.57 2.02
C GLU A 27 -12.93 8.16 1.20
N GLU A 28 -12.66 9.16 0.35
CA GLU A 28 -13.69 9.72 -0.55
C GLU A 28 -14.20 8.69 -1.55
N TYR A 29 -13.34 7.86 -2.14
CA TYR A 29 -13.79 6.77 -3.01
C TYR A 29 -14.72 5.79 -2.27
N MET A 30 -14.41 5.45 -1.01
CA MET A 30 -15.26 4.55 -0.22
C MET A 30 -16.63 5.17 0.06
N ILE A 31 -16.69 6.45 0.42
CA ILE A 31 -17.92 7.22 0.66
C ILE A 31 -18.74 7.32 -0.65
N GLU A 32 -18.10 7.63 -1.77
CA GLU A 32 -18.75 7.68 -3.08
C GLU A 32 -19.36 6.33 -3.46
N GLN A 33 -18.63 5.23 -3.25
CA GLN A 33 -19.13 3.89 -3.55
C GLN A 33 -20.29 3.48 -2.65
N ARG A 34 -20.28 3.86 -1.35
CA ARG A 34 -21.43 3.68 -0.45
C ARG A 34 -22.67 4.34 -1.02
N LYS A 35 -22.59 5.62 -1.40
CA LYS A 35 -23.70 6.40 -1.96
C LYS A 35 -24.23 5.83 -3.28
N ILE A 36 -23.35 5.30 -4.12
CA ILE A 36 -23.69 4.62 -5.36
C ILE A 36 -24.51 3.34 -5.06
N ARG A 37 -24.08 2.55 -4.06
CA ARG A 37 -24.76 1.32 -3.65
C ARG A 37 -26.11 1.58 -3.00
N GLU A 38 -26.23 2.60 -2.19
CA GLU A 38 -27.49 3.04 -1.58
C GLU A 38 -28.52 3.45 -2.62
N LYS A 39 -28.08 3.94 -3.79
CA LYS A 39 -28.96 4.31 -4.92
C LYS A 39 -29.19 3.16 -5.91
N GLU A 40 -28.59 1.99 -5.66
CA GLU A 40 -28.65 0.82 -6.55
C GLU A 40 -28.20 1.11 -7.99
N GLU A 41 -27.25 2.04 -8.17
CA GLU A 41 -26.67 2.39 -9.48
C GLU A 41 -25.61 1.34 -9.90
N GLU A 42 -26.09 0.11 -10.22
CA GLU A 42 -25.23 -1.07 -10.45
C GLU A 42 -24.18 -0.86 -11.55
N GLU A 43 -24.48 -0.07 -12.58
CA GLU A 43 -23.56 0.25 -13.66
C GLU A 43 -22.33 1.06 -13.22
N LYS A 44 -22.36 1.62 -12.00
CA LYS A 44 -21.26 2.36 -11.36
C LYS A 44 -20.52 1.56 -10.31
N PHE A 45 -20.94 0.33 -10.02
CA PHE A 45 -20.25 -0.52 -9.06
C PHE A 45 -18.86 -0.88 -9.57
N TRP A 46 -17.91 -0.92 -8.66
CA TRP A 46 -16.55 -1.31 -9.00
C TRP A 46 -16.47 -2.79 -9.39
N PRO A 47 -15.97 -3.13 -10.58
CA PRO A 47 -15.65 -4.49 -10.95
C PRO A 47 -14.35 -4.96 -10.29
N ALA A 48 -14.16 -6.28 -10.20
CA ALA A 48 -12.88 -6.90 -9.87
C ALA A 48 -11.99 -6.91 -11.12
N ASN A 49 -11.25 -5.84 -11.33
CA ASN A 49 -10.27 -5.65 -12.40
C ASN A 49 -9.17 -4.69 -11.93
N SER A 50 -8.13 -4.51 -12.72
CA SER A 50 -6.99 -3.64 -12.38
C SER A 50 -7.33 -2.15 -12.28
N ALA A 51 -8.52 -1.70 -12.72
CA ALA A 51 -8.96 -0.32 -12.53
C ALA A 51 -9.47 -0.03 -11.12
N SER A 52 -10.18 -0.95 -10.50
CA SER A 52 -10.91 -0.72 -9.25
C SER A 52 -10.97 -1.89 -8.28
N GLY A 53 -10.43 -3.05 -8.66
CA GLY A 53 -10.47 -4.25 -7.82
C GLY A 53 -9.81 -4.07 -6.45
N ASN A 54 -8.74 -3.30 -6.37
CA ASN A 54 -8.09 -2.93 -5.11
C ASN A 54 -8.98 -2.06 -4.21
N LEU A 55 -9.77 -1.15 -4.80
CA LEU A 55 -10.74 -0.35 -4.07
C LEU A 55 -11.91 -1.22 -3.59
N LEU A 56 -12.42 -2.09 -4.47
CA LEU A 56 -13.48 -3.03 -4.12
C LEU A 56 -13.05 -3.99 -3.00
N TYR A 57 -11.81 -4.50 -3.06
CA TYR A 57 -11.24 -5.34 -2.02
C TYR A 57 -11.21 -4.62 -0.66
N THR A 58 -10.74 -3.37 -0.65
CA THR A 58 -10.72 -2.53 0.54
C THR A 58 -12.13 -2.28 1.06
N TYR A 59 -13.06 -1.85 0.19
CA TYR A 59 -14.44 -1.57 0.55
C TYR A 59 -15.13 -2.76 1.23
N ARG A 60 -14.89 -4.00 0.76
CA ARG A 60 -15.47 -5.23 1.33
C ARG A 60 -14.97 -5.55 2.74
N GLN A 61 -13.86 -4.96 3.19
CA GLN A 61 -13.33 -5.15 4.54
C GLN A 61 -13.83 -4.10 5.54
N LEU A 62 -14.37 -2.99 5.05
CA LEU A 62 -14.87 -1.90 5.87
C LEU A 62 -16.26 -2.22 6.44
N THR A 63 -16.49 -1.73 7.65
CA THR A 63 -17.80 -1.75 8.31
C THR A 63 -18.55 -0.44 8.11
N GLU A 64 -19.85 -0.39 8.42
CA GLU A 64 -20.61 0.86 8.43
C GLU A 64 -20.00 1.89 9.40
N ARG A 65 -19.44 1.45 10.55
CA ARG A 65 -18.71 2.32 11.48
C ARG A 65 -17.54 3.01 10.79
N ASP A 66 -16.79 2.29 9.97
CA ASP A 66 -15.61 2.85 9.26
C ASP A 66 -16.04 3.87 8.21
N LEU A 67 -17.11 3.58 7.48
CA LEU A 67 -17.67 4.50 6.47
C LEU A 67 -18.25 5.77 7.10
N ASP A 68 -18.97 5.64 8.22
CA ASP A 68 -19.46 6.78 9.00
C ASP A 68 -18.29 7.62 9.56
N PHE A 69 -17.25 6.96 10.04
CA PHE A 69 -16.03 7.63 10.49
C PHE A 69 -15.38 8.41 9.35
N PHE A 70 -15.18 7.82 8.17
CA PHE A 70 -14.63 8.51 7.01
C PHE A 70 -15.48 9.73 6.61
N GLU A 71 -16.81 9.62 6.63
CA GLU A 71 -17.71 10.71 6.29
C GLU A 71 -17.63 11.86 7.30
N SER A 72 -17.33 11.57 8.56
CA SER A 72 -17.15 12.56 9.63
C SER A 72 -15.82 13.31 9.57
N LEU A 73 -14.81 12.78 8.87
CA LEU A 73 -13.47 13.37 8.84
C LEU A 73 -13.43 14.68 8.04
N PRO A 74 -12.73 15.72 8.54
CA PRO A 74 -12.44 16.92 7.75
C PRO A 74 -11.42 16.63 6.66
N ILE A 75 -11.43 17.40 5.57
CA ILE A 75 -10.41 17.34 4.52
C ILE A 75 -9.19 18.22 4.82
N THR A 76 -9.38 19.17 5.73
CA THR A 76 -8.33 20.09 6.20
C THR A 76 -8.47 20.32 7.69
N PHE A 77 -7.36 20.56 8.34
CA PHE A 77 -7.28 20.79 9.77
C PHE A 77 -6.25 21.91 10.03
N ARG A 78 -6.62 22.85 10.91
CA ARG A 78 -5.71 23.89 11.37
C ARG A 78 -5.24 23.57 12.79
N TYR A 79 -3.94 23.48 12.98
CA TYR A 79 -3.33 23.31 14.30
C TYR A 79 -2.77 24.64 14.81
N GLU A 80 -3.10 24.95 16.05
CA GLU A 80 -2.62 26.13 16.76
C GLU A 80 -2.06 25.74 18.13
N LYS A 81 -0.94 26.31 18.46
CA LYS A 81 -0.31 26.19 19.77
C LYS A 81 0.23 27.55 20.17
N GLU A 82 -0.09 28.02 21.38
CA GLU A 82 0.37 29.30 21.88
C GLU A 82 1.89 29.42 21.83
N GLY A 83 2.39 30.51 21.25
CA GLY A 83 3.82 30.77 21.06
C GLY A 83 4.47 30.07 19.86
N TYR A 84 3.68 29.40 18.99
CA TYR A 84 4.18 28.76 17.78
C TYR A 84 3.40 29.16 16.54
N PRO A 85 4.02 29.20 15.37
CA PRO A 85 3.31 29.40 14.12
C PRO A 85 2.24 28.32 13.90
N ALA A 86 1.07 28.73 13.47
CA ALA A 86 0.00 27.79 13.10
C ALA A 86 0.37 27.03 11.81
N PHE A 87 -0.13 25.81 11.67
CA PHE A 87 -0.02 25.08 10.42
C PHE A 87 -1.36 24.49 9.97
N THR A 88 -1.52 24.42 8.66
CA THR A 88 -2.63 23.75 7.98
C THR A 88 -2.20 22.35 7.60
N CYS A 89 -3.05 21.35 7.89
CA CYS A 89 -2.87 19.96 7.45
C CYS A 89 -3.97 19.58 6.47
N CYS A 90 -3.61 18.85 5.41
CA CYS A 90 -4.53 18.28 4.44
C CYS A 90 -3.94 16.99 3.86
N HIS A 91 -4.71 16.24 3.05
CA HIS A 91 -4.16 15.10 2.30
C HIS A 91 -3.54 15.57 0.98
N GLY A 92 -4.32 16.15 0.08
CA GLY A 92 -3.87 16.77 -1.16
C GLY A 92 -3.66 18.27 -0.98
N SER A 93 -4.69 19.08 -1.25
CA SER A 93 -4.72 20.50 -0.89
C SER A 93 -5.81 20.78 0.16
N PRO A 94 -5.83 21.98 0.76
CA PRO A 94 -6.87 22.34 1.76
C PRO A 94 -8.31 22.24 1.25
N VAL A 95 -8.53 22.24 -0.06
CA VAL A 95 -9.86 22.23 -0.69
C VAL A 95 -10.12 20.99 -1.57
N ASN A 96 -9.10 20.16 -1.84
CA ASN A 96 -9.23 19.03 -2.73
C ASN A 96 -8.27 17.88 -2.32
N THR A 97 -8.82 16.78 -1.86
CA THR A 97 -8.05 15.60 -1.43
C THR A 97 -7.29 14.91 -2.57
N ARG A 98 -7.65 15.17 -3.84
CA ARG A 98 -7.05 14.55 -5.04
C ARG A 98 -6.03 15.46 -5.73
N GLU A 99 -5.78 16.65 -5.20
CA GLU A 99 -4.84 17.59 -5.79
C GLU A 99 -3.39 17.24 -5.41
N LEU A 100 -2.54 17.11 -6.43
CA LEU A 100 -1.12 16.80 -6.25
C LEU A 100 -0.31 18.09 -6.03
N LEU A 101 0.15 18.32 -4.82
CA LEU A 101 1.05 19.42 -4.48
C LEU A 101 2.50 18.94 -4.57
N GLN A 102 3.10 19.07 -5.75
CA GLN A 102 4.51 18.76 -5.95
C GLN A 102 5.40 19.82 -5.31
N LEU A 103 6.55 19.39 -4.74
CA LEU A 103 7.56 20.32 -4.19
C LEU A 103 7.94 21.36 -5.26
N ASP A 104 8.01 22.62 -4.85
CA ASP A 104 8.42 23.77 -5.68
C ASP A 104 7.55 24.04 -6.93
N SER A 105 6.43 23.35 -7.12
CA SER A 105 5.54 23.63 -8.24
C SER A 105 4.83 24.97 -8.06
N ASP A 106 4.40 25.56 -9.18
CA ASP A 106 3.66 26.83 -9.15
C ASP A 106 2.34 26.69 -8.39
N ARG A 107 1.65 25.55 -8.57
CA ARG A 107 0.42 25.28 -7.82
C ARG A 107 0.64 25.21 -6.29
N THR A 108 1.75 24.62 -5.86
CA THR A 108 2.10 24.61 -4.42
C THR A 108 2.37 26.02 -3.89
N LYS A 109 3.03 26.88 -4.68
CA LYS A 109 3.23 28.30 -4.33
C LYS A 109 1.92 29.06 -4.22
N GLU A 110 0.98 28.88 -5.17
CA GLU A 110 -0.36 29.47 -5.12
C GLU A 110 -1.12 29.05 -3.85
N VAL A 111 -1.12 27.75 -3.52
CA VAL A 111 -1.76 27.26 -2.29
C VAL A 111 -1.12 27.87 -1.03
N LEU A 112 0.21 28.03 -1.02
CA LEU A 112 0.89 28.72 0.08
C LEU A 112 0.50 30.19 0.19
N GLU A 113 0.20 30.87 -0.91
CA GLU A 113 -0.34 32.25 -0.87
C GLU A 113 -1.78 32.29 -0.32
N GLU A 114 -2.61 31.28 -0.67
CA GLU A 114 -4.03 31.20 -0.30
C GLU A 114 -4.26 30.88 1.19
N ILE A 115 -3.38 30.09 1.84
CA ILE A 115 -3.53 29.74 3.26
C ILE A 115 -3.15 30.90 4.18
N ASP A 116 -3.77 30.95 5.35
CA ASP A 116 -3.53 31.98 6.39
C ASP A 116 -2.51 31.54 7.47
N THR A 117 -1.88 30.35 7.29
CA THR A 117 -0.87 29.79 8.18
C THR A 117 0.53 29.89 7.57
N ASP A 118 1.56 29.82 8.41
CA ASP A 118 2.96 29.84 7.95
C ASP A 118 3.45 28.50 7.42
N TYR A 119 2.74 27.41 7.78
CA TYR A 119 3.11 26.04 7.39
C TYR A 119 1.93 25.32 6.78
N LEU A 120 2.23 24.52 5.74
CA LEU A 120 1.32 23.56 5.12
C LEU A 120 1.93 22.16 5.23
N LEU A 121 1.21 21.23 5.87
CA LEU A 121 1.55 19.82 5.88
C LEU A 121 0.58 19.08 4.96
N ALA A 122 1.12 18.35 3.98
CA ALA A 122 0.31 17.50 3.13
C ALA A 122 0.98 16.13 2.89
N ALA A 123 0.29 15.26 2.14
CA ALA A 123 0.73 13.95 1.77
C ALA A 123 0.50 13.71 0.26
N HIS A 124 -0.24 12.70 -0.11
CA HIS A 124 -0.80 12.36 -1.42
C HIS A 124 0.21 12.11 -2.55
N THR A 125 1.29 12.92 -2.66
CA THR A 125 2.31 12.71 -3.70
C THR A 125 3.25 11.54 -3.38
N HIS A 126 3.28 11.06 -2.12
CA HIS A 126 4.17 10.03 -1.59
C HIS A 126 5.67 10.37 -1.63
N PHE A 127 6.04 11.62 -1.95
CA PHE A 127 7.42 12.12 -1.91
C PHE A 127 7.62 13.00 -0.69
N PRO A 128 8.41 12.56 0.31
CA PRO A 128 8.70 13.39 1.47
C PRO A 128 9.62 14.55 1.09
N GLY A 129 9.38 15.72 1.68
CA GLY A 129 10.24 16.87 1.43
C GLY A 129 9.70 18.19 1.95
N ILE A 130 10.51 19.22 1.76
CA ILE A 130 10.21 20.60 2.17
C ILE A 130 10.41 21.54 0.99
N SER A 131 9.50 22.48 0.84
CA SER A 131 9.64 23.61 -0.06
C SER A 131 9.26 24.89 0.68
N ARG A 132 9.87 26.03 0.30
CA ARG A 132 9.65 27.33 0.93
C ARG A 132 9.32 28.39 -0.10
N TYR A 133 8.31 29.19 0.21
CA TYR A 133 7.91 30.27 -0.68
C TYR A 133 7.36 31.44 0.13
N GLN A 134 7.88 32.66 -0.09
CA GLN A 134 7.44 33.92 0.56
C GLN A 134 7.32 33.84 2.10
N GLY A 135 8.27 33.18 2.76
CA GLY A 135 8.29 33.02 4.22
C GLY A 135 7.40 31.87 4.75
N LYS A 136 6.60 31.23 3.92
CA LYS A 136 5.81 30.05 4.27
C LYS A 136 6.53 28.74 3.90
N THR A 137 6.21 27.67 4.60
CA THR A 137 6.83 26.36 4.44
C THR A 137 5.82 25.29 4.12
N TYR A 138 6.01 24.60 3.02
CA TYR A 138 5.31 23.37 2.67
C TYR A 138 6.14 22.15 3.07
N MET A 139 5.52 21.16 3.69
CA MET A 139 6.11 19.87 4.03
C MET A 139 5.21 18.75 3.52
N ASN A 140 5.78 17.82 2.74
CA ASN A 140 5.11 16.58 2.42
C ASN A 140 5.64 15.47 3.31
N THR A 141 4.74 14.72 3.95
CA THR A 141 5.11 13.68 4.93
C THR A 141 5.61 12.39 4.27
N GLY A 142 5.45 12.27 2.95
CA GLY A 142 5.68 11.01 2.25
C GLY A 142 4.52 10.04 2.42
N SER A 143 4.81 8.74 2.42
CA SER A 143 3.81 7.68 2.51
C SER A 143 4.19 6.64 3.56
N CYS A 144 3.23 6.22 4.38
CA CYS A 144 3.42 5.12 5.33
C CYS A 144 3.16 3.72 4.72
N GLY A 145 2.77 3.63 3.44
CA GLY A 145 2.50 2.35 2.78
C GLY A 145 3.24 2.14 1.47
N ILE A 146 3.15 3.11 0.55
CA ILE A 146 3.80 3.05 -0.76
C ILE A 146 4.70 4.27 -0.90
N ALA A 147 5.95 4.14 -0.49
CA ALA A 147 6.97 5.18 -0.63
C ALA A 147 7.54 5.16 -2.05
N ILE A 148 7.37 6.26 -2.78
CA ILE A 148 7.94 6.42 -4.12
C ILE A 148 9.39 6.90 -3.97
N GLY A 149 10.32 6.25 -4.69
CA GLY A 149 11.75 6.53 -4.63
C GLY A 149 12.48 5.94 -3.41
N ASP A 150 11.76 5.27 -2.48
CA ASP A 150 12.33 4.72 -1.25
C ASP A 150 11.72 3.35 -0.88
N PRO A 151 11.98 2.30 -1.69
CA PRO A 151 11.37 1.00 -1.52
C PRO A 151 11.72 0.36 -0.15
N GLY A 152 10.74 -0.28 0.47
CA GLY A 152 10.89 -0.98 1.75
C GLY A 152 10.84 -0.09 2.99
N TYR A 153 10.52 1.21 2.84
CA TYR A 153 10.37 2.14 3.95
C TYR A 153 8.99 2.80 3.99
N ALA A 154 8.51 3.02 5.20
CA ALA A 154 7.39 3.90 5.49
C ALA A 154 7.92 5.27 5.94
N HIS A 155 7.24 6.34 5.56
CA HIS A 155 7.63 7.70 5.92
C HIS A 155 6.70 8.28 6.98
N ALA A 156 7.27 9.06 7.87
CA ALA A 156 6.58 9.90 8.84
C ALA A 156 7.40 11.18 9.09
N ILE A 157 6.78 12.15 9.76
CA ILE A 157 7.45 13.39 10.18
C ILE A 157 7.22 13.58 11.69
N ILE A 158 8.29 13.91 12.41
CA ILE A 158 8.20 14.48 13.75
C ILE A 158 8.41 15.99 13.62
N LEU A 159 7.49 16.77 14.20
CA LEU A 159 7.64 18.23 14.30
C LEU A 159 7.98 18.60 15.74
N GLU A 160 9.22 19.02 15.95
CA GLU A 160 9.64 19.56 17.24
C GLU A 160 9.42 21.06 17.31
N SER A 161 8.91 21.53 18.45
CA SER A 161 8.74 22.97 18.69
C SER A 161 10.09 23.60 19.07
N GLY A 162 10.62 24.48 18.20
CA GLY A 162 11.79 25.31 18.46
C GLY A 162 11.43 26.70 18.97
N GLN A 163 12.37 27.65 18.90
CA GLN A 163 12.10 29.08 19.20
C GLN A 163 11.31 29.72 18.05
N ASN A 164 9.98 29.77 18.17
CA ASN A 164 9.04 30.33 17.18
C ASN A 164 9.06 29.63 15.82
N GLU A 165 9.49 28.37 15.75
CA GLU A 165 9.48 27.58 14.52
C GLU A 165 9.19 26.11 14.80
N TRP A 166 8.80 25.38 13.77
CA TRP A 166 8.70 23.93 13.76
C TRP A 166 9.91 23.32 13.07
N LYS A 167 10.59 22.39 13.75
CA LYS A 167 11.74 21.66 13.21
C LYS A 167 11.28 20.26 12.79
N PRO A 168 11.25 19.97 11.47
CA PRO A 168 10.89 18.66 10.99
C PRO A 168 12.05 17.68 11.06
N GLU A 169 11.77 16.48 11.55
CA GLU A 169 12.60 15.30 11.40
C GLU A 169 11.83 14.28 10.53
N PHE A 170 12.40 13.95 9.37
CA PHE A 170 11.82 12.96 8.48
C PHE A 170 12.26 11.56 8.89
N LEU A 171 11.31 10.71 9.20
CA LEU A 171 11.56 9.33 9.58
C LEU A 171 11.45 8.41 8.37
N ARG A 172 12.37 7.45 8.29
CA ARG A 172 12.34 6.31 7.39
C ARG A 172 12.27 5.04 8.25
N ILE A 173 11.14 4.35 8.21
CA ILE A 173 10.84 3.20 9.07
C ILE A 173 10.81 1.95 8.18
N PRO A 174 11.77 1.02 8.31
CA PRO A 174 11.77 -0.20 7.51
C PRO A 174 10.59 -1.09 7.87
N TYR A 175 10.03 -1.79 6.88
CA TYR A 175 9.01 -2.80 7.08
C TYR A 175 9.35 -4.08 6.31
N ASP A 176 8.71 -5.19 6.68
CA ASP A 176 8.93 -6.48 6.05
C ASP A 176 8.26 -6.55 4.67
N SER A 177 9.05 -6.30 3.62
CA SER A 177 8.60 -6.37 2.23
C SER A 177 8.20 -7.79 1.81
N ASN A 178 8.80 -8.84 2.40
CA ASN A 178 8.41 -10.21 2.11
C ASN A 178 7.00 -10.50 2.64
N GLN A 179 6.67 -10.01 3.85
CA GLN A 179 5.31 -10.12 4.38
C GLN A 179 4.30 -9.40 3.51
N VAL A 180 4.63 -8.21 3.00
CA VAL A 180 3.75 -7.46 2.06
C VAL A 180 3.52 -8.25 0.78
N ILE A 181 4.56 -8.85 0.18
CA ILE A 181 4.45 -9.69 -1.01
C ILE A 181 3.56 -10.90 -0.72
N GLN A 182 3.77 -11.56 0.40
CA GLN A 182 2.95 -12.69 0.84
C GLN A 182 1.48 -12.27 0.98
N ASP A 183 1.20 -11.20 1.69
CA ASP A 183 -0.17 -10.68 1.90
C ASP A 183 -0.87 -10.35 0.57
N ILE A 184 -0.17 -9.78 -0.40
CA ILE A 184 -0.72 -9.49 -1.72
C ILE A 184 -1.22 -10.77 -2.39
N PHE A 185 -0.44 -11.84 -2.37
CA PHE A 185 -0.79 -13.09 -3.07
C PHE A 185 -1.76 -13.99 -2.29
N THR A 186 -1.65 -14.03 -0.95
CA THR A 186 -2.45 -14.97 -0.15
C THR A 186 -3.80 -14.43 0.31
N SER A 187 -4.00 -13.12 0.28
CA SER A 187 -5.26 -12.50 0.73
C SER A 187 -6.39 -12.50 -0.30
N GLY A 188 -6.13 -12.91 -1.55
CA GLY A 188 -7.05 -12.78 -2.68
C GLY A 188 -7.09 -11.37 -3.30
N LEU A 189 -6.29 -10.44 -2.80
CA LEU A 189 -6.19 -9.09 -3.37
C LEU A 189 -5.63 -9.12 -4.80
N TYR A 190 -4.62 -9.95 -5.05
CA TYR A 190 -3.99 -10.07 -6.36
C TYR A 190 -4.99 -10.45 -7.44
N ASP A 191 -5.86 -11.42 -7.18
CA ASP A 191 -6.88 -11.90 -8.14
C ASP A 191 -7.92 -10.84 -8.50
N MET A 192 -8.10 -9.85 -7.63
CA MET A 192 -9.04 -8.76 -7.88
C MET A 192 -8.47 -7.61 -8.73
N ALA A 193 -7.15 -7.43 -8.76
CA ALA A 193 -6.52 -6.31 -9.47
C ALA A 193 -5.09 -6.64 -9.93
N PRO A 194 -4.88 -7.67 -10.80
CA PRO A 194 -3.55 -8.24 -11.07
C PRO A 194 -2.51 -7.22 -11.55
N TRP A 195 -2.81 -6.42 -12.57
CA TRP A 195 -1.84 -5.47 -13.13
C TRP A 195 -1.64 -4.24 -12.26
N PHE A 196 -2.66 -3.81 -11.51
CA PHE A 196 -2.48 -2.79 -10.47
C PHE A 196 -1.53 -3.28 -9.38
N LEU A 197 -1.67 -4.54 -8.96
CA LEU A 197 -0.81 -5.14 -7.95
C LEU A 197 0.60 -5.44 -8.48
N ASN A 198 0.75 -5.82 -9.75
CA ASN A 198 2.05 -5.93 -10.39
C ASN A 198 2.78 -4.57 -10.38
N ASN A 199 2.07 -3.47 -10.64
CA ASN A 199 2.67 -2.14 -10.50
C ASN A 199 3.00 -1.81 -9.03
N ASN A 200 2.17 -2.18 -8.06
CA ASN A 200 2.50 -2.00 -6.65
C ASN A 200 3.73 -2.80 -6.22
N LEU A 201 3.88 -4.04 -6.72
CA LEU A 201 5.09 -4.83 -6.53
C LEU A 201 6.30 -4.18 -7.21
N HIS A 202 6.10 -3.58 -8.39
CA HIS A 202 7.14 -2.80 -9.06
C HIS A 202 7.60 -1.61 -8.20
N ILE A 203 6.67 -0.85 -7.61
CA ILE A 203 7.00 0.24 -6.66
C ILE A 203 7.74 -0.30 -5.44
N LEU A 204 7.25 -1.38 -4.84
CA LEU A 204 7.85 -2.01 -3.66
C LEU A 204 9.31 -2.46 -3.90
N LEU A 205 9.64 -2.87 -5.11
CA LEU A 205 10.96 -3.39 -5.48
C LEU A 205 11.90 -2.32 -6.04
N THR A 206 11.36 -1.31 -6.72
CA THR A 206 12.16 -0.34 -7.49
C THR A 206 12.00 1.11 -7.01
N GLY A 207 10.94 1.40 -6.28
CA GLY A 207 10.54 2.77 -5.92
C GLY A 207 9.87 3.55 -7.06
N THR A 208 9.65 2.95 -8.23
CA THR A 208 9.09 3.64 -9.41
C THR A 208 7.58 3.41 -9.49
N ASP A 209 6.80 4.50 -9.49
CA ASP A 209 5.35 4.46 -9.69
C ASP A 209 5.00 4.71 -11.15
N LEU A 210 4.32 3.76 -11.76
CA LEU A 210 3.77 3.83 -13.12
C LEU A 210 2.24 3.75 -13.11
N THR A 211 1.59 3.97 -11.96
CA THR A 211 0.12 3.87 -11.84
C THR A 211 -0.62 4.82 -12.79
N PRO A 212 -0.27 6.12 -12.87
CA PRO A 212 -0.94 7.03 -13.80
C PRO A 212 -0.78 6.62 -15.25
N GLU A 213 0.43 6.24 -15.66
CA GLU A 213 0.75 5.80 -17.03
C GLU A 213 0.00 4.52 -17.37
N LEU A 214 -0.02 3.54 -16.45
CA LEU A 214 -0.71 2.26 -16.63
C LEU A 214 -2.21 2.46 -16.85
N VAL A 215 -2.87 3.22 -15.97
CA VAL A 215 -4.32 3.45 -16.06
C VAL A 215 -4.67 4.26 -17.30
N ASN A 216 -3.92 5.33 -17.59
CA ASN A 216 -4.19 6.19 -18.74
C ASN A 216 -3.97 5.45 -20.07
N LEU A 217 -2.90 4.65 -20.17
CA LEU A 217 -2.62 3.88 -21.38
C LEU A 217 -3.65 2.76 -21.58
N ALA A 218 -4.05 2.05 -20.52
CA ALA A 218 -5.11 1.04 -20.60
C ALA A 218 -6.44 1.65 -21.06
N ALA A 219 -6.83 2.80 -20.51
CA ALA A 219 -8.03 3.52 -20.93
C ALA A 219 -7.97 3.94 -22.41
N LYS A 220 -6.84 4.50 -22.85
CA LYS A 220 -6.61 4.90 -24.23
C LYS A 220 -6.68 3.70 -25.19
N LEU A 221 -6.02 2.59 -24.86
CA LEU A 221 -6.07 1.36 -25.66
C LEU A 221 -7.49 0.82 -25.81
N GLN A 222 -8.29 0.90 -24.75
CA GLN A 222 -9.69 0.51 -24.82
C GLN A 222 -10.49 1.44 -25.73
N GLU A 223 -10.33 2.75 -25.60
CA GLU A 223 -11.03 3.73 -26.45
C GLU A 223 -10.69 3.57 -27.94
N GLU A 224 -9.43 3.25 -28.29
CA GLU A 224 -8.98 3.04 -29.65
C GLU A 224 -9.49 1.74 -30.29
N ASN A 225 -9.69 0.70 -29.50
CA ASN A 225 -10.03 -0.63 -30.00
C ASN A 225 -11.51 -1.03 -29.83
N ASP A 226 -12.24 -0.29 -29.00
CA ASP A 226 -13.63 -0.59 -28.67
C ASP A 226 -14.48 0.68 -28.74
N MET A 227 -15.16 0.87 -29.87
CA MET A 227 -16.06 2.02 -30.07
C MET A 227 -17.27 1.93 -29.12
N GLY A 228 -17.32 2.87 -28.17
CA GLY A 228 -18.33 2.89 -27.11
C GLY A 228 -17.87 2.27 -25.81
N ALA A 229 -16.56 2.05 -25.68
CA ALA A 229 -15.93 1.52 -24.48
C ALA A 229 -16.33 2.29 -23.23
N LYS A 230 -16.56 1.55 -22.17
CA LYS A 230 -16.78 2.09 -20.85
C LYS A 230 -15.46 2.68 -20.33
N ARG A 231 -15.56 3.81 -19.65
CA ARG A 231 -14.43 4.44 -18.97
C ARG A 231 -14.21 3.82 -17.58
N TRP A 232 -13.23 4.34 -16.87
CA TRP A 232 -13.02 3.95 -15.48
C TRP A 232 -14.38 3.95 -14.71
N PRO A 233 -14.66 2.93 -13.89
CA PRO A 233 -13.81 1.80 -13.48
C PRO A 233 -13.89 0.56 -14.40
N HIS A 234 -14.53 0.63 -15.54
CA HIS A 234 -14.86 -0.51 -16.41
C HIS A 234 -13.87 -0.71 -17.56
N ILE A 235 -12.58 -0.53 -17.30
CA ILE A 235 -11.52 -0.85 -18.25
C ILE A 235 -11.27 -2.35 -18.19
N GLU A 236 -11.29 -3.03 -19.36
CA GLU A 236 -11.08 -4.47 -19.43
C GLU A 236 -9.62 -4.86 -19.13
N GLU A 237 -9.44 -6.00 -18.46
CA GLU A 237 -8.13 -6.48 -17.99
C GLU A 237 -7.11 -6.68 -19.11
N LYS A 238 -7.56 -7.07 -20.32
CA LYS A 238 -6.68 -7.22 -21.50
C LYS A 238 -5.94 -5.92 -21.87
N TYR A 239 -6.54 -4.75 -21.63
CA TYR A 239 -5.91 -3.46 -21.94
C TYR A 239 -4.91 -3.07 -20.86
N PHE A 240 -5.12 -3.49 -19.61
CA PHE A 240 -4.09 -3.38 -18.58
C PHE A 240 -2.89 -4.25 -18.88
N ALA A 241 -3.09 -5.49 -19.36
CA ALA A 241 -2.00 -6.36 -19.79
C ALA A 241 -1.16 -5.75 -20.91
N GLN A 242 -1.81 -5.18 -21.95
CA GLN A 242 -1.13 -4.50 -23.06
C GLN A 242 -0.40 -3.23 -22.61
N ALA A 243 -1.01 -2.46 -21.73
CA ALA A 243 -0.38 -1.26 -21.16
C ALA A 243 0.85 -1.62 -20.33
N ALA A 244 0.74 -2.64 -19.47
CA ALA A 244 1.84 -3.13 -18.65
C ALA A 244 3.02 -3.63 -19.50
N ASP A 245 2.77 -4.39 -20.56
CA ASP A 245 3.80 -4.82 -21.52
C ASP A 245 4.51 -3.62 -22.15
N SER A 246 3.74 -2.63 -22.62
CA SER A 246 4.27 -1.40 -23.21
C SER A 246 5.12 -0.58 -22.24
N LEU A 247 4.74 -0.55 -20.97
CA LEU A 247 5.44 0.15 -19.90
C LEU A 247 6.55 -0.68 -19.25
N LYS A 248 6.72 -1.95 -19.68
CA LYS A 248 7.67 -2.91 -19.11
C LYS A 248 7.45 -3.19 -17.63
N ILE A 249 6.20 -3.17 -17.18
CA ILE A 249 5.81 -3.66 -15.87
C ILE A 249 5.78 -5.19 -15.93
N SER A 250 6.63 -5.84 -15.16
CA SER A 250 6.71 -7.30 -15.13
C SER A 250 5.45 -7.92 -14.51
N ASP A 251 5.13 -9.13 -14.96
CA ASP A 251 4.25 -10.02 -14.21
C ASP A 251 5.04 -10.61 -13.04
N TYR A 252 4.78 -10.12 -11.83
CA TYR A 252 5.50 -10.51 -10.62
C TYR A 252 5.00 -11.81 -9.99
N THR A 253 4.15 -12.58 -10.65
CA THR A 253 3.69 -13.90 -10.15
C THR A 253 4.81 -14.92 -9.96
N PHE A 254 6.00 -14.65 -10.54
CA PHE A 254 7.20 -15.46 -10.31
C PHE A 254 7.86 -15.20 -8.95
N LEU A 255 7.50 -14.14 -8.23
CA LEU A 255 8.10 -13.86 -6.93
C LEU A 255 7.87 -15.01 -5.95
N ARG A 256 8.85 -15.19 -5.11
CA ARG A 256 8.86 -16.15 -4.03
C ARG A 256 9.05 -15.39 -2.73
N TYR A 257 8.44 -15.85 -1.67
CA TYR A 257 8.61 -15.29 -0.35
C TYR A 257 9.04 -16.34 0.65
N ILE A 258 9.79 -15.90 1.65
CA ILE A 258 10.33 -16.76 2.69
C ILE A 258 9.61 -16.41 4.00
N ARG A 259 9.15 -17.41 4.71
CA ARG A 259 8.54 -17.27 6.03
C ARG A 259 9.01 -18.35 6.99
N PRO A 260 8.91 -18.13 8.32
CA PRO A 260 9.04 -19.23 9.28
C PRO A 260 8.05 -20.35 8.95
N ALA A 261 8.51 -21.59 9.06
CA ALA A 261 7.64 -22.74 8.93
C ALA A 261 6.72 -22.87 10.16
N VAL A 262 5.50 -23.35 9.93
CA VAL A 262 4.53 -23.66 10.98
C VAL A 262 4.22 -25.16 10.98
N LYS A 263 3.57 -25.63 12.06
CA LYS A 263 3.28 -27.06 12.22
C LYS A 263 2.47 -27.66 11.06
N GLU A 264 1.59 -26.85 10.47
CA GLU A 264 0.75 -27.23 9.33
C GLU A 264 1.56 -27.51 8.06
N ASP A 265 2.79 -27.00 7.97
CA ASP A 265 3.70 -27.25 6.83
C ASP A 265 4.40 -28.60 6.89
N THR A 266 4.39 -29.30 8.03
CA THR A 266 5.16 -30.55 8.26
C THR A 266 4.97 -31.56 7.13
N GLY A 267 3.72 -31.78 6.69
CA GLY A 267 3.41 -32.72 5.60
C GLY A 267 4.02 -32.31 4.26
N LYS A 268 3.87 -31.03 3.88
CA LYS A 268 4.41 -30.49 2.65
C LYS A 268 5.94 -30.49 2.65
N ILE A 269 6.57 -30.18 3.79
CA ILE A 269 8.02 -30.20 3.95
C ILE A 269 8.53 -31.64 3.80
N LEU A 270 7.85 -32.61 4.40
CA LEU A 270 8.23 -34.02 4.29
C LEU A 270 8.12 -34.51 2.83
N GLU A 271 7.06 -34.14 2.11
CA GLU A 271 6.92 -34.41 0.67
C GLU A 271 8.07 -33.80 -0.13
N LEU A 272 8.44 -32.54 0.17
CA LEU A 272 9.58 -31.87 -0.45
C LEU A 272 10.87 -32.64 -0.18
N TYR A 273 11.13 -33.07 1.06
CA TYR A 273 12.30 -33.89 1.41
C TYR A 273 12.32 -35.22 0.67
N HIS A 274 11.19 -35.93 0.61
CA HIS A 274 11.09 -37.18 -0.12
C HIS A 274 11.33 -37.00 -1.63
N SER A 275 10.95 -35.86 -2.22
CA SER A 275 11.24 -35.59 -3.64
C SER A 275 12.71 -35.45 -3.94
N MET A 276 13.54 -35.19 -2.92
CA MET A 276 15.00 -35.03 -3.04
C MET A 276 15.78 -36.33 -2.77
N ILE A 277 15.11 -37.43 -2.40
CA ILE A 277 15.74 -38.73 -2.14
C ILE A 277 16.42 -39.25 -3.42
N GLY A 278 17.66 -39.71 -3.28
CA GLY A 278 18.46 -40.15 -4.40
C GLY A 278 19.21 -39.03 -5.13
N GLY A 279 19.05 -37.78 -4.69
CA GLY A 279 19.83 -36.63 -5.15
C GLY A 279 21.20 -36.52 -4.49
N ALA A 280 21.90 -35.42 -4.74
CA ALA A 280 23.25 -35.15 -4.25
C ALA A 280 23.39 -35.05 -2.72
N ALA A 281 22.30 -34.82 -1.98
CA ALA A 281 22.30 -34.63 -0.53
C ALA A 281 22.50 -35.92 0.29
N GLY A 282 22.44 -37.10 -0.33
CA GLY A 282 22.55 -38.36 0.39
C GLY A 282 21.36 -38.70 1.28
N TRP A 283 20.23 -38.05 1.06
CA TRP A 283 19.01 -38.32 1.81
C TRP A 283 18.37 -39.66 1.48
N ASN A 284 17.65 -40.23 2.43
CA ASN A 284 16.96 -41.50 2.30
C ASN A 284 15.57 -41.46 2.96
N GLU A 285 14.82 -42.55 2.90
CA GLU A 285 13.47 -42.64 3.40
C GLU A 285 13.33 -42.42 4.94
N TYR A 286 14.43 -42.40 5.67
CA TYR A 286 14.46 -42.23 7.11
C TYR A 286 15.05 -40.87 7.53
N TYR A 287 15.76 -40.16 6.64
CA TYR A 287 16.41 -38.89 6.97
C TYR A 287 16.54 -37.96 5.76
N PRO A 288 16.17 -36.66 5.90
CA PRO A 288 15.47 -36.05 7.04
C PRO A 288 14.03 -36.55 7.13
N GLY A 289 13.53 -36.77 8.33
CA GLY A 289 12.16 -37.24 8.60
C GLY A 289 11.34 -36.26 9.42
N ILE A 290 10.16 -36.70 9.85
CA ILE A 290 9.24 -35.87 10.68
C ILE A 290 9.93 -35.39 11.96
N ASP A 291 10.70 -36.25 12.63
CA ASP A 291 11.41 -35.89 13.86
C ASP A 291 12.39 -34.73 13.65
N THR A 292 13.03 -34.66 12.49
CA THR A 292 13.93 -33.56 12.11
C THR A 292 13.12 -32.27 11.95
N ILE A 293 12.01 -32.33 11.21
CA ILE A 293 11.14 -31.18 10.98
C ILE A 293 10.57 -30.65 12.29
N GLU A 294 10.06 -31.52 13.16
CA GLU A 294 9.49 -31.15 14.47
C GLU A 294 10.55 -30.56 15.41
N SER A 295 11.77 -31.08 15.36
CA SER A 295 12.92 -30.55 16.10
C SER A 295 13.20 -29.10 15.68
N ASP A 296 13.36 -28.85 14.38
CA ASP A 296 13.68 -27.53 13.86
C ASP A 296 12.55 -26.53 14.06
N LEU A 297 11.28 -26.98 13.93
CA LEU A 297 10.11 -26.16 14.26
C LEU A 297 10.09 -25.74 15.73
N SER A 298 10.46 -26.68 16.64
CA SER A 298 10.46 -26.39 18.09
C SER A 298 11.48 -25.34 18.50
N ARG A 299 12.52 -25.15 17.71
CA ARG A 299 13.59 -24.15 17.89
C ARG A 299 13.36 -22.86 17.10
N ASN A 300 12.29 -22.79 16.28
CA ASN A 300 12.01 -21.68 15.34
C ASN A 300 13.15 -21.47 14.32
N GLU A 301 13.82 -22.52 13.92
CA GLU A 301 14.96 -22.48 13.01
C GLU A 301 14.59 -22.84 11.57
N LEU A 302 13.39 -23.36 11.33
CA LEU A 302 12.93 -23.82 10.03
C LEU A 302 12.19 -22.72 9.27
N PHE A 303 12.62 -22.46 8.05
CA PHE A 303 11.99 -21.52 7.13
C PHE A 303 11.60 -22.24 5.84
N VAL A 304 10.56 -21.76 5.18
CA VAL A 304 10.08 -22.25 3.89
C VAL A 304 10.05 -21.14 2.86
N MET A 305 10.30 -21.51 1.60
CA MET A 305 10.09 -20.65 0.44
C MET A 305 8.81 -21.11 -0.26
N GLU A 306 7.93 -20.17 -0.52
CA GLU A 306 6.59 -20.41 -1.04
C GLU A 306 6.33 -19.56 -2.28
N ASN A 307 5.53 -20.06 -3.24
CA ASN A 307 5.04 -19.28 -4.36
C ASN A 307 3.67 -18.67 -4.05
N LYS A 308 3.13 -17.88 -4.99
CA LYS A 308 1.81 -17.23 -4.85
C LYS A 308 0.64 -18.21 -4.63
N ASP A 309 0.78 -19.46 -5.03
CA ASP A 309 -0.25 -20.50 -4.94
C ASP A 309 -0.15 -21.30 -3.62
N GLY A 310 0.78 -20.95 -2.74
CA GLY A 310 1.03 -21.62 -1.46
C GLY A 310 1.74 -22.97 -1.60
N GLU A 311 2.43 -23.16 -2.74
CA GLU A 311 3.27 -24.32 -2.97
C GLU A 311 4.65 -24.09 -2.36
N LEU A 312 5.11 -25.03 -1.53
CA LEU A 312 6.44 -24.99 -0.94
C LEU A 312 7.48 -25.43 -1.98
N LEU A 313 8.44 -24.57 -2.25
CA LEU A 313 9.49 -24.77 -3.25
C LEU A 313 10.83 -25.14 -2.64
N ALA A 314 11.07 -24.73 -1.41
CA ALA A 314 12.29 -25.02 -0.66
C ALA A 314 12.03 -24.90 0.85
N SER A 315 12.91 -25.51 1.62
CA SER A 315 13.01 -25.28 3.05
C SER A 315 14.48 -25.16 3.46
N ILE A 316 14.74 -24.44 4.53
CA ILE A 316 16.07 -24.28 5.12
C ILE A 316 15.94 -24.25 6.64
N SER A 317 16.81 -24.98 7.32
CA SER A 317 17.02 -24.87 8.76
C SER A 317 18.26 -23.99 9.00
N ILE A 318 18.14 -23.03 9.92
CA ILE A 318 19.21 -22.10 10.27
C ILE A 318 19.46 -22.27 11.78
N ASP A 319 20.51 -23.03 12.10
CA ASP A 319 20.97 -23.16 13.48
C ASP A 319 21.59 -21.83 13.95
N ALA A 320 21.13 -21.33 15.09
CA ALA A 320 21.78 -20.23 15.77
C ALA A 320 22.78 -20.83 16.78
N ASP A 321 24.05 -20.89 16.41
CA ASP A 321 25.16 -21.23 17.32
C ASP A 321 25.41 -20.11 18.35
#